data_e5e4a727c1e7fa99190ff50d939aee1a
#
_entry.id   e5e4a727c1e7fa99190ff50d939aee1a
#
_cell.length_a   1.000
_cell.length_b   1.000
_cell.length_c   1.000
_cell.angle_alpha   90.00
_cell.angle_beta   90.00
_cell.angle_gamma   90.00
#
_symmetry.space_group_name_H-M   'P 1'
#
loop_
_entity.id
_entity.type
_entity.pdbx_description
1 polymer ?
#
loop_
_entity_poly.entity_id
_entity_poly.type
_entity_poly.pdbx_seq_one_letter_code
_entity_poly.pdbx_strand_id
1 'polypeptide(L)'
;MILLGLVSEANGQRIYNYYRPGDWVSFTNSRYVTGIGRGFNTIYFATTGGILRYDKAFDKWLDPLTVSDGMPDNRIRRIAVDRLTDDIWVETPSGNSYFNPGFQDWSTIANFPTEKIEPAGISVNQLPHFFVPQGYSYFSPGILTDREMAQFRITQILEDDNGIAWMGIWGIGPAKGDLAISDLAVLPQGPYDDDIVAMDADGDEFWFLGGGDGLPGAISAYNRSDDEWEYFDSRWDHGINSDIYYAVAHDAKNVWIGTENGLVRMDRKSREFRSYSQFDGISGDRVTALLPVKNNLIIGTDRGVSVFDIRRDSLYDANTDIMLPRIIYDLAKGDSVIYAATDLGIFSLVWGGSEWKRILLDSPHLRAEVYQIQVVDSLLYSVGEDGVIILNLRSMASRVFDRNSVFKNADLTTMLVHDNVIWVGGVSGLYRYNSRKDNWYRYTTNDGLISLRVRSIIGDGDYVWIGTERGISRFRWNDFDRSDWLQ
;
A
#
# COMPACT_ATOMS: atom_id res chain seq x y z
N MET A 1 5.88 40.10 35.66
CA MET A 1 7.09 40.03 34.83
C MET A 1 7.14 38.63 34.24
N ILE A 2 6.53 38.48 33.03
CA ILE A 2 6.36 37.20 32.34
C ILE A 2 7.57 37.08 31.42
N LEU A 3 8.41 36.07 31.65
CA LEU A 3 9.48 35.69 30.73
C LEU A 3 8.86 34.97 29.54
N LEU A 4 8.79 35.63 28.39
CA LEU A 4 8.60 35.02 27.10
C LEU A 4 9.92 34.35 26.67
N GLY A 5 10.00 33.03 26.79
CA GLY A 5 11.06 32.23 26.20
C GLY A 5 10.91 32.21 24.69
N LEU A 6 11.83 32.79 23.95
CA LEU A 6 12.00 32.62 22.52
C LEU A 6 12.41 31.16 22.25
N VAL A 7 11.47 30.39 21.68
CA VAL A 7 11.79 29.07 21.12
C VAL A 7 12.30 29.31 19.71
N SER A 8 13.57 29.03 19.48
CA SER A 8 14.17 28.97 18.15
C SER A 8 13.51 27.84 17.36
N GLU A 9 12.94 28.15 16.23
CA GLU A 9 12.52 27.15 15.24
C GLU A 9 13.76 26.45 14.68
N ALA A 10 14.15 25.34 15.30
CA ALA A 10 14.94 24.33 14.63
C ALA A 10 13.96 23.47 13.82
N ASN A 11 14.17 23.36 12.51
CA ASN A 11 13.44 22.50 11.59
C ASN A 11 13.64 21.01 11.92
N GLY A 12 13.05 20.54 13.00
CA GLY A 12 12.84 19.15 13.31
C GLY A 12 11.32 18.97 13.40
N GLN A 13 10.74 18.17 12.55
CA GLN A 13 9.35 17.79 12.64
C GLN A 13 9.12 17.22 14.04
N ARG A 14 8.44 17.96 14.91
CA ARG A 14 7.89 17.40 16.13
C ARG A 14 6.68 16.60 15.72
N ILE A 15 6.81 15.26 15.71
CA ILE A 15 5.64 14.38 15.80
C ILE A 15 4.99 14.76 17.14
N TYR A 16 3.77 15.24 17.10
CA TYR A 16 3.03 15.53 18.33
C TYR A 16 2.90 14.20 19.11
N ASN A 17 3.20 14.22 20.41
CA ASN A 17 3.18 13.08 21.34
C ASN A 17 1.77 12.45 21.56
N TYR A 18 0.92 12.44 20.56
CA TYR A 18 -0.43 11.85 20.63
C TYR A 18 -0.43 10.36 20.27
N TYR A 19 0.57 9.91 19.52
CA TYR A 19 0.66 8.53 19.02
C TYR A 19 1.75 7.78 19.77
N ARG A 20 1.42 6.53 20.12
CA ARG A 20 2.40 5.60 20.68
C ARG A 20 3.20 4.97 19.56
N PRO A 21 4.43 4.50 19.83
CA PRO A 21 5.17 3.65 18.90
C PRO A 21 4.30 2.47 18.46
N GLY A 22 4.20 2.25 17.14
CA GLY A 22 3.35 1.21 16.54
C GLY A 22 1.90 1.62 16.25
N ASP A 23 1.43 2.82 16.68
CA ASP A 23 0.13 3.34 16.22
C ASP A 23 0.13 3.61 14.72
N TRP A 24 1.25 4.14 14.22
CA TRP A 24 1.54 4.27 12.81
C TRP A 24 2.71 3.37 12.45
N VAL A 25 2.54 2.51 11.45
CA VAL A 25 3.59 1.69 10.86
C VAL A 25 3.54 1.87 9.36
N SER A 26 4.67 2.14 8.74
CA SER A 26 4.72 2.34 7.31
C SER A 26 5.65 1.37 6.62
N PHE A 27 5.18 0.80 5.50
CA PHE A 27 5.89 -0.12 4.64
C PHE A 27 6.16 0.54 3.30
N THR A 28 7.39 0.43 2.84
CA THR A 28 7.87 1.05 1.60
C THR A 28 8.59 0.05 0.72
N ASN A 29 8.89 0.41 -0.51
CA ASN A 29 9.78 -0.38 -1.34
C ASN A 29 11.20 -0.40 -0.74
N SER A 30 11.53 -1.51 -0.13
CA SER A 30 12.78 -1.73 0.60
C SER A 30 13.81 -2.58 -0.16
N ARG A 31 13.57 -2.84 -1.45
CA ARG A 31 14.46 -3.69 -2.29
C ARG A 31 15.83 -3.06 -2.59
N TYR A 32 15.99 -1.78 -2.34
CA TYR A 32 17.24 -1.07 -2.62
C TYR A 32 18.08 -0.91 -1.35
N VAL A 33 18.73 -1.99 -0.93
CA VAL A 33 19.58 -1.99 0.26
C VAL A 33 20.87 -1.20 0.01
N THR A 34 21.17 -0.25 0.89
CA THR A 34 22.37 0.61 0.83
C THR A 34 23.45 0.21 1.82
N GLY A 35 23.08 -0.47 2.91
CA GLY A 35 24.00 -0.91 3.93
C GLY A 35 23.36 -1.83 4.96
N ILE A 36 24.20 -2.50 5.76
CA ILE A 36 23.77 -3.40 6.83
C ILE A 36 24.44 -2.98 8.13
N GLY A 37 23.68 -2.89 9.20
CA GLY A 37 24.16 -2.68 10.57
C GLY A 37 23.85 -3.90 11.43
N ARG A 38 24.72 -4.21 12.39
CA ARG A 38 24.57 -5.32 13.30
C ARG A 38 24.41 -4.81 14.74
N GLY A 39 23.24 -5.06 15.30
CA GLY A 39 22.96 -4.86 16.71
C GLY A 39 23.18 -6.11 17.55
N PHE A 40 22.67 -6.12 18.77
CA PHE A 40 22.81 -7.26 19.71
C PHE A 40 22.06 -8.49 19.17
N ASN A 41 20.75 -8.39 19.04
CA ASN A 41 19.91 -9.45 18.45
C ASN A 41 19.31 -9.09 17.09
N THR A 42 19.51 -7.87 16.62
CA THR A 42 18.85 -7.34 15.42
C THR A 42 19.85 -7.09 14.30
N ILE A 43 19.46 -7.46 13.08
CA ILE A 43 20.13 -7.01 11.86
C ILE A 43 19.30 -5.88 11.27
N TYR A 44 19.97 -4.81 10.92
CA TYR A 44 19.40 -3.59 10.35
C TYR A 44 19.82 -3.46 8.89
N PHE A 45 18.83 -3.39 8.00
CA PHE A 45 19.09 -3.11 6.59
C PHE A 45 18.68 -1.67 6.28
N ALA A 46 19.66 -0.82 6.02
CA ALA A 46 19.42 0.50 5.47
C ALA A 46 18.99 0.39 4.02
N THR A 47 17.93 1.06 3.64
CA THR A 47 17.37 1.04 2.30
C THR A 47 17.06 2.46 1.80
N THR A 48 16.58 2.57 0.56
CA THR A 48 16.00 3.82 0.04
C THR A 48 14.59 4.08 0.57
N GLY A 49 13.98 3.10 1.24
CA GLY A 49 12.63 3.18 1.79
C GLY A 49 12.58 3.22 3.33
N GLY A 50 13.72 3.23 4.04
CA GLY A 50 13.78 3.21 5.49
C GLY A 50 14.75 2.17 6.02
N ILE A 51 14.60 1.80 7.29
CA ILE A 51 15.39 0.76 7.94
C ILE A 51 14.51 -0.45 8.20
N LEU A 52 14.87 -1.58 7.64
CA LEU A 52 14.28 -2.85 8.00
C LEU A 52 15.02 -3.43 9.20
N ARG A 53 14.29 -4.09 10.09
CA ARG A 53 14.81 -4.67 11.33
C ARG A 53 14.46 -6.15 11.40
N TYR A 54 15.45 -7.01 11.43
CA TYR A 54 15.26 -8.45 11.54
C TYR A 54 15.76 -8.98 12.88
N ASP A 55 14.85 -9.56 13.67
CA ASP A 55 15.17 -10.19 14.95
C ASP A 55 15.73 -11.61 14.73
N LYS A 56 17.02 -11.80 15.03
CA LYS A 56 17.72 -13.08 14.87
C LYS A 56 17.25 -14.15 15.86
N ALA A 57 16.77 -13.74 17.04
CA ALA A 57 16.38 -14.67 18.07
C ALA A 57 15.01 -15.30 17.81
N PHE A 58 14.11 -14.52 17.22
CA PHE A 58 12.75 -14.97 16.88
C PHE A 58 12.58 -15.29 15.38
N ASP A 59 13.63 -15.08 14.59
CA ASP A 59 13.66 -15.33 13.13
C ASP A 59 12.51 -14.64 12.38
N LYS A 60 12.30 -13.34 12.65
CA LYS A 60 11.19 -12.56 12.09
C LYS A 60 11.52 -11.10 11.88
N TRP A 61 10.75 -10.45 11.04
CA TRP A 61 10.78 -9.01 10.89
C TRP A 61 10.18 -8.29 12.11
N LEU A 62 10.73 -7.14 12.43
CA LEU A 62 10.13 -6.12 13.29
C LEU A 62 9.58 -5.01 12.41
N ASP A 63 8.65 -4.19 12.96
CA ASP A 63 8.12 -3.02 12.23
C ASP A 63 9.27 -2.15 11.68
N PRO A 64 9.23 -1.72 10.41
CA PRO A 64 10.28 -0.87 9.84
C PRO A 64 10.38 0.48 10.55
N LEU A 65 11.55 1.14 10.48
CA LEU A 65 11.69 2.53 10.87
C LEU A 65 11.68 3.42 9.62
N THR A 66 10.79 4.38 9.59
CA THR A 66 10.53 5.27 8.46
C THR A 66 10.35 6.73 8.93
N VAL A 67 10.00 7.63 8.01
CA VAL A 67 9.61 9.00 8.38
C VAL A 67 8.37 9.02 9.27
N SER A 68 7.56 7.98 9.30
CA SER A 68 6.40 7.84 10.21
C SER A 68 6.82 7.72 11.67
N ASP A 69 8.04 7.26 11.92
CA ASP A 69 8.66 7.15 13.26
C ASP A 69 9.48 8.37 13.62
N GLY A 70 9.46 9.43 12.80
CA GLY A 70 10.22 10.66 13.02
C GLY A 70 11.60 10.68 12.37
N MET A 71 11.97 9.69 11.60
CA MET A 71 13.18 9.72 10.79
C MET A 71 13.10 10.86 9.75
N PRO A 72 14.17 11.63 9.49
CA PRO A 72 14.09 12.83 8.63
C PRO A 72 13.89 12.51 7.14
N ASP A 73 14.32 11.34 6.68
CA ASP A 73 14.19 10.89 5.28
C ASP A 73 14.30 9.36 5.23
N ASN A 74 13.49 8.72 4.39
CA ASN A 74 13.55 7.27 4.20
C ASN A 74 14.76 6.81 3.38
N ARG A 75 15.36 7.68 2.57
CA ARG A 75 16.51 7.32 1.73
C ARG A 75 17.78 7.34 2.54
N ILE A 76 18.25 6.20 2.97
CA ILE A 76 19.44 6.08 3.79
C ILE A 76 20.65 5.85 2.90
N ARG A 77 21.69 6.65 3.07
CA ARG A 77 22.98 6.51 2.37
C ARG A 77 23.95 5.63 3.12
N ARG A 78 23.98 5.77 4.45
CA ARG A 78 24.88 5.05 5.35
C ARG A 78 24.18 4.75 6.66
N ILE A 79 24.51 3.62 7.26
CA ILE A 79 24.06 3.21 8.58
C ILE A 79 25.27 2.82 9.44
N ALA A 80 25.19 3.10 10.72
CA ALA A 80 26.07 2.57 11.75
C ALA A 80 25.20 2.13 12.93
N VAL A 81 25.55 1.04 13.58
CA VAL A 81 24.80 0.47 14.71
C VAL A 81 25.77 0.10 15.83
N ASP A 82 25.42 0.45 17.06
CA ASP A 82 26.16 -0.03 18.23
C ASP A 82 25.70 -1.45 18.57
N ARG A 83 26.64 -2.39 18.61
CA ARG A 83 26.35 -3.83 18.84
C ARG A 83 25.78 -4.14 20.22
N LEU A 84 25.95 -3.27 21.20
CA LEU A 84 25.54 -3.52 22.59
C LEU A 84 24.25 -2.81 22.96
N THR A 85 24.02 -1.62 22.39
CA THR A 85 22.89 -0.76 22.76
C THR A 85 21.80 -0.71 21.71
N ASP A 86 22.08 -1.23 20.51
CA ASP A 86 21.22 -1.09 19.31
C ASP A 86 20.95 0.38 18.92
N ASP A 87 21.79 1.32 19.38
CA ASP A 87 21.76 2.70 18.91
C ASP A 87 22.07 2.77 17.42
N ILE A 88 21.30 3.56 16.68
CA ILE A 88 21.40 3.66 15.22
C ILE A 88 21.79 5.07 14.79
N TRP A 89 22.74 5.18 13.90
CA TRP A 89 23.10 6.41 13.19
C TRP A 89 22.83 6.25 11.72
N VAL A 90 22.22 7.25 11.12
CA VAL A 90 21.94 7.28 9.68
C VAL A 90 22.44 8.57 9.05
N GLU A 91 22.94 8.44 7.82
CA GLU A 91 23.19 9.56 6.92
C GLU A 91 22.11 9.53 5.82
N THR A 92 21.36 10.62 5.69
CA THR A 92 20.30 10.78 4.71
C THR A 92 20.51 12.06 3.89
N PRO A 93 19.79 12.27 2.77
CA PRO A 93 19.79 13.55 2.06
C PRO A 93 19.41 14.75 2.93
N SER A 94 18.57 14.53 3.95
CA SER A 94 18.08 15.56 4.87
C SER A 94 19.01 15.81 6.06
N GLY A 95 20.14 15.08 6.16
CA GLY A 95 21.14 15.22 7.23
C GLY A 95 21.42 13.93 7.98
N ASN A 96 22.25 14.04 9.02
CA ASN A 96 22.61 12.92 9.88
C ASN A 96 21.67 12.86 11.07
N SER A 97 21.28 11.65 11.46
CA SER A 97 20.39 11.43 12.60
C SER A 97 20.80 10.24 13.42
N TYR A 98 20.36 10.26 14.66
CA TYR A 98 20.60 9.25 15.68
C TYR A 98 19.27 8.78 16.26
N PHE A 99 19.09 7.48 16.39
CA PHE A 99 17.96 6.85 17.02
C PHE A 99 18.38 6.09 18.27
N ASN A 100 17.66 6.32 19.36
CA ASN A 100 17.85 5.57 20.59
C ASN A 100 16.65 4.62 20.79
N PRO A 101 16.86 3.28 20.76
CA PRO A 101 15.80 2.32 20.91
C PRO A 101 15.09 2.39 22.27
N GLY A 102 15.80 2.82 23.34
CA GLY A 102 15.22 2.92 24.68
C GLY A 102 14.20 4.05 24.82
N PHE A 103 14.39 5.14 24.07
CA PHE A 103 13.46 6.28 24.04
C PHE A 103 12.57 6.29 22.80
N GLN A 104 12.89 5.47 21.81
CA GLN A 104 12.22 5.41 20.48
C GLN A 104 12.09 6.79 19.82
N ASP A 105 13.16 7.56 19.87
CA ASP A 105 13.19 8.94 19.38
C ASP A 105 14.39 9.20 18.47
N TRP A 106 14.19 10.08 17.48
CA TRP A 106 15.19 10.51 16.52
C TRP A 106 15.72 11.89 16.89
N SER A 107 17.04 12.03 16.84
CA SER A 107 17.75 13.30 17.08
C SER A 107 18.67 13.64 15.92
N THR A 108 18.69 14.91 15.52
CA THR A 108 19.65 15.39 14.51
C THR A 108 21.04 15.49 15.11
N ILE A 109 22.05 15.05 14.37
CA ILE A 109 23.46 15.11 14.77
C ILE A 109 24.32 15.81 13.70
N ALA A 110 25.41 16.43 14.11
CA ALA A 110 26.29 17.14 13.19
C ALA A 110 27.15 16.19 12.35
N ASN A 111 27.72 15.16 12.97
CA ASN A 111 28.71 14.27 12.33
C ASN A 111 28.25 12.81 12.43
N PHE A 112 28.42 12.07 11.31
CA PHE A 112 28.22 10.65 11.28
C PHE A 112 29.41 9.89 11.89
N PRO A 113 29.20 8.93 12.83
CA PRO A 113 30.28 8.22 13.51
C PRO A 113 30.88 7.11 12.64
N THR A 114 31.86 7.41 11.84
CA THR A 114 32.50 6.47 10.90
C THR A 114 33.15 5.26 11.57
N GLU A 115 33.58 5.41 12.82
CA GLU A 115 34.16 4.34 13.65
C GLU A 115 33.17 3.26 14.05
N LYS A 116 31.86 3.55 13.96
CA LYS A 116 30.78 2.59 14.26
C LYS A 116 30.37 1.72 13.07
N ILE A 117 30.90 2.01 11.86
CA ILE A 117 30.61 1.21 10.68
C ILE A 117 31.40 -0.10 10.78
N GLU A 118 30.70 -1.22 10.78
CA GLU A 118 31.34 -2.53 10.67
C GLU A 118 31.82 -2.74 9.23
N PRO A 119 33.07 -3.18 9.03
CA PRO A 119 33.53 -3.60 7.71
C PRO A 119 32.72 -4.84 7.25
N ALA A 120 32.57 -5.00 5.94
CA ALA A 120 31.98 -6.22 5.39
C ALA A 120 32.79 -7.43 5.87
N GLY A 121 32.12 -8.38 6.53
CA GLY A 121 32.76 -9.56 7.11
C GLY A 121 33.32 -10.53 6.07
N ILE A 122 32.71 -10.55 4.87
CA ILE A 122 33.09 -11.42 3.77
C ILE A 122 33.26 -10.57 2.50
N SER A 123 34.39 -10.80 1.80
CA SER A 123 34.56 -10.23 0.47
C SER A 123 33.69 -11.00 -0.54
N VAL A 124 33.03 -10.29 -1.44
CA VAL A 124 32.24 -10.89 -2.53
C VAL A 124 33.05 -11.92 -3.34
N ASN A 125 34.35 -11.71 -3.49
CA ASN A 125 35.25 -12.63 -4.19
C ASN A 125 35.49 -13.96 -3.45
N GLN A 126 35.10 -14.05 -2.18
CA GLN A 126 35.25 -15.26 -1.36
C GLN A 126 33.96 -16.09 -1.28
N LEU A 127 32.85 -15.59 -1.86
CA LEU A 127 31.60 -16.33 -1.89
C LEU A 127 31.67 -17.50 -2.83
N PRO A 128 31.11 -18.65 -2.45
CA PRO A 128 30.94 -19.78 -3.37
C PRO A 128 30.09 -19.38 -4.59
N HIS A 129 30.47 -19.85 -5.78
CA HIS A 129 29.76 -19.54 -7.03
C HIS A 129 28.28 -19.95 -7.05
N PHE A 130 27.90 -20.88 -6.20
CA PHE A 130 26.54 -21.39 -6.07
C PHE A 130 25.78 -20.73 -4.90
N PHE A 131 26.40 -19.83 -4.16
CA PHE A 131 25.74 -19.08 -3.07
C PHE A 131 24.97 -17.89 -3.65
N VAL A 132 23.85 -18.18 -4.28
CA VAL A 132 22.96 -17.24 -4.97
C VAL A 132 21.52 -17.56 -4.63
N PRO A 133 20.62 -16.55 -4.57
CA PRO A 133 19.20 -16.80 -4.38
C PRO A 133 18.61 -17.62 -5.55
N GLN A 134 17.53 -18.32 -5.28
CA GLN A 134 16.84 -19.08 -6.31
C GLN A 134 16.41 -18.17 -7.48
N GLY A 135 16.66 -18.58 -8.70
CA GLY A 135 16.32 -17.83 -9.91
C GLY A 135 17.41 -16.85 -10.37
N TYR A 136 18.50 -16.71 -9.62
CA TYR A 136 19.61 -15.83 -9.95
C TYR A 136 20.90 -16.62 -10.20
N SER A 137 21.85 -15.98 -10.86
CA SER A 137 23.21 -16.49 -11.08
C SER A 137 24.21 -15.34 -11.00
N TYR A 138 25.51 -15.66 -10.80
CA TYR A 138 26.57 -14.66 -10.88
C TYR A 138 26.85 -14.27 -12.34
N PHE A 139 26.75 -12.99 -12.66
CA PHE A 139 27.27 -12.43 -13.90
C PHE A 139 28.79 -12.14 -13.77
N SER A 140 29.17 -11.58 -12.64
CA SER A 140 30.56 -11.31 -12.24
C SER A 140 30.62 -11.21 -10.71
N PRO A 141 31.79 -11.19 -10.06
CA PRO A 141 31.89 -11.02 -8.61
C PRO A 141 31.09 -9.79 -8.14
N GLY A 142 30.11 -10.01 -7.25
CA GLY A 142 29.24 -8.99 -6.71
C GLY A 142 28.09 -8.53 -7.59
N ILE A 143 27.92 -9.09 -8.76
CA ILE A 143 26.80 -8.82 -9.66
C ILE A 143 26.02 -10.12 -9.89
N LEU A 144 24.77 -10.12 -9.46
CA LEU A 144 23.80 -11.17 -9.78
C LEU A 144 23.05 -10.82 -11.07
N THR A 145 22.58 -11.82 -11.77
CA THR A 145 21.68 -11.65 -12.90
C THR A 145 20.50 -12.61 -12.77
N ASP A 146 19.35 -12.16 -13.22
CA ASP A 146 18.13 -12.96 -13.31
C ASP A 146 18.01 -13.66 -14.68
N ARG A 147 16.88 -14.30 -14.94
CA ARG A 147 16.58 -14.98 -16.21
C ARG A 147 16.45 -14.03 -17.39
N GLU A 148 16.06 -12.79 -17.14
CA GLU A 148 15.91 -11.73 -18.14
C GLU A 148 17.20 -10.92 -18.33
N MET A 149 18.33 -11.38 -17.73
CA MET A 149 19.63 -10.72 -17.78
C MET A 149 19.68 -9.33 -17.10
N ALA A 150 18.70 -9.00 -16.26
CA ALA A 150 18.78 -7.82 -15.41
C ALA A 150 19.87 -8.01 -14.35
N GLN A 151 20.62 -6.95 -14.06
CA GLN A 151 21.78 -7.02 -13.18
C GLN A 151 21.50 -6.36 -11.82
N PHE A 152 21.91 -7.04 -10.76
CA PHE A 152 21.70 -6.65 -9.37
C PHE A 152 23.02 -6.67 -8.62
N ARG A 153 23.36 -5.56 -7.97
CA ARG A 153 24.63 -5.43 -7.26
C ARG A 153 24.48 -5.82 -5.79
N ILE A 154 25.35 -6.68 -5.30
CA ILE A 154 25.53 -6.92 -3.87
C ILE A 154 26.20 -5.68 -3.28
N THR A 155 25.53 -5.03 -2.33
CA THR A 155 26.00 -3.79 -1.72
C THR A 155 26.87 -4.03 -0.50
N GLN A 156 26.48 -5.01 0.32
CA GLN A 156 27.23 -5.38 1.53
C GLN A 156 26.94 -6.82 1.91
N ILE A 157 27.90 -7.49 2.55
CA ILE A 157 27.74 -8.80 3.17
C ILE A 157 28.28 -8.70 4.60
N LEU A 158 27.53 -9.24 5.53
CA LEU A 158 27.90 -9.31 6.93
C LEU A 158 27.69 -10.73 7.42
N GLU A 159 28.69 -11.32 8.07
CA GLU A 159 28.56 -12.61 8.76
C GLU A 159 28.30 -12.37 10.24
N ASP A 160 27.34 -13.05 10.82
CA ASP A 160 27.09 -12.98 12.25
C ASP A 160 27.90 -14.04 13.03
N ASP A 161 27.76 -14.02 14.37
CA ASP A 161 28.52 -14.94 15.25
C ASP A 161 28.09 -16.41 15.10
N ASN A 162 27.01 -16.68 14.40
CA ASN A 162 26.48 -18.03 14.15
C ASN A 162 26.88 -18.56 12.75
N GLY A 163 27.67 -17.80 11.98
CA GLY A 163 28.06 -18.16 10.62
C GLY A 163 26.97 -17.92 9.58
N ILE A 164 25.95 -17.13 9.91
CA ILE A 164 24.90 -16.72 8.98
C ILE A 164 25.36 -15.48 8.23
N ALA A 165 25.30 -15.54 6.92
CA ALA A 165 25.58 -14.43 6.02
C ALA A 165 24.31 -13.59 5.78
N TRP A 166 24.39 -12.31 6.04
CA TRP A 166 23.37 -11.31 5.76
C TRP A 166 23.83 -10.48 4.57
N MET A 167 23.02 -10.39 3.54
CA MET A 167 23.40 -9.77 2.29
C MET A 167 22.41 -8.69 1.91
N GLY A 168 22.89 -7.52 1.55
CA GLY A 168 22.12 -6.47 0.91
C GLY A 168 22.31 -6.52 -0.60
N ILE A 169 21.21 -6.56 -1.36
CA ILE A 169 21.26 -6.65 -2.81
C ILE A 169 20.42 -5.52 -3.39
N TRP A 170 21.06 -4.63 -4.14
CA TRP A 170 20.40 -3.50 -4.78
C TRP A 170 19.40 -3.96 -5.84
N GLY A 171 18.11 -3.66 -5.64
CA GLY A 171 17.00 -4.01 -6.53
C GLY A 171 16.33 -5.35 -6.23
N ILE A 172 16.92 -6.19 -5.35
CA ILE A 172 16.30 -7.44 -4.89
C ILE A 172 15.82 -7.29 -3.43
N GLY A 173 16.69 -6.80 -2.55
CA GLY A 173 16.39 -6.62 -1.13
C GLY A 173 17.38 -7.30 -0.20
N PRO A 174 16.99 -7.47 1.08
CA PRO A 174 17.73 -8.26 2.05
C PRO A 174 17.75 -9.75 1.68
N ALA A 175 18.85 -10.42 2.00
CA ALA A 175 18.95 -11.86 1.91
C ALA A 175 19.72 -12.43 3.12
N LYS A 176 19.35 -13.66 3.49
CA LYS A 176 19.94 -14.43 4.60
C LYS A 176 20.35 -15.78 4.09
N GLY A 177 21.52 -16.25 4.48
CA GLY A 177 21.97 -17.58 4.08
C GLY A 177 22.98 -18.19 5.00
N ASP A 178 23.08 -19.51 4.93
CA ASP A 178 24.07 -20.30 5.63
C ASP A 178 25.17 -20.72 4.65
N LEU A 179 26.38 -20.23 4.89
CA LEU A 179 27.53 -20.53 4.04
C LEU A 179 27.96 -22.01 4.10
N ALA A 180 27.67 -22.68 5.21
CA ALA A 180 28.07 -24.10 5.37
C ALA A 180 27.25 -25.06 4.50
N ILE A 181 25.97 -24.75 4.32
CA ILE A 181 25.06 -25.54 3.48
C ILE A 181 24.76 -24.87 2.14
N SER A 182 25.31 -23.66 1.93
CA SER A 182 25.15 -22.87 0.69
C SER A 182 23.70 -22.58 0.31
N ASP A 183 22.89 -22.33 1.31
CA ASP A 183 21.52 -21.88 1.16
C ASP A 183 21.45 -20.36 1.31
N LEU A 184 20.82 -19.67 0.36
CA LEU A 184 20.61 -18.22 0.38
C LEU A 184 19.18 -17.90 -0.05
N ALA A 185 18.42 -17.33 0.86
CA ALA A 185 17.06 -16.89 0.63
C ALA A 185 16.97 -15.36 0.60
N VAL A 186 16.22 -14.82 -0.35
CA VAL A 186 15.76 -13.42 -0.30
C VAL A 186 14.70 -13.33 0.77
N LEU A 187 14.72 -12.23 1.52
CA LEU A 187 13.74 -11.92 2.57
C LEU A 187 12.92 -10.68 2.15
N PRO A 188 11.87 -10.86 1.35
CA PRO A 188 11.02 -9.75 0.92
C PRO A 188 10.39 -9.04 2.13
N GLN A 189 10.33 -7.69 2.09
CA GLN A 189 9.67 -6.91 3.13
C GLN A 189 9.14 -5.61 2.56
N GLY A 190 7.85 -5.32 2.80
CA GLY A 190 7.14 -4.18 2.25
C GLY A 190 6.70 -4.39 0.79
N PRO A 191 5.98 -3.43 0.21
CA PRO A 191 5.48 -3.53 -1.16
C PRO A 191 6.62 -3.45 -2.20
N TYR A 192 6.38 -4.05 -3.36
CA TYR A 192 7.32 -4.00 -4.49
C TYR A 192 7.50 -2.56 -5.02
N ASP A 193 6.44 -1.78 -5.04
CA ASP A 193 6.42 -0.38 -5.46
C ASP A 193 5.99 0.54 -4.32
N ASP A 194 6.39 1.81 -4.39
CA ASP A 194 5.98 2.81 -3.42
C ASP A 194 4.59 3.38 -3.71
N ASP A 195 4.21 3.58 -4.99
CA ASP A 195 2.90 4.14 -5.36
C ASP A 195 1.84 3.04 -5.39
N ILE A 196 0.96 3.00 -4.37
CA ILE A 196 -0.03 1.96 -4.14
C ILE A 196 -1.41 2.42 -4.62
N VAL A 197 -1.80 1.97 -5.79
CA VAL A 197 -3.02 2.44 -6.48
C VAL A 197 -4.30 1.75 -6.00
N ALA A 198 -4.23 0.48 -5.64
CA ALA A 198 -5.37 -0.27 -5.13
C ALA A 198 -4.93 -1.30 -4.10
N MET A 199 -5.83 -1.61 -3.17
CA MET A 199 -5.61 -2.58 -2.10
C MET A 199 -6.89 -3.36 -1.84
N ASP A 200 -6.73 -4.62 -1.43
CA ASP A 200 -7.81 -5.47 -0.93
C ASP A 200 -7.27 -6.44 0.12
N ALA A 201 -8.14 -6.98 0.98
CA ALA A 201 -7.74 -7.89 2.04
C ALA A 201 -8.84 -8.88 2.39
N ASP A 202 -8.43 -10.11 2.76
CA ASP A 202 -9.30 -11.15 3.31
C ASP A 202 -8.59 -11.87 4.47
N GLY A 203 -9.01 -11.56 5.68
CA GLY A 203 -8.37 -12.08 6.90
C GLY A 203 -6.94 -11.62 7.04
N ASP A 204 -5.98 -12.53 6.93
CA ASP A 204 -4.55 -12.24 7.05
C ASP A 204 -3.86 -12.05 5.69
N GLU A 205 -4.56 -12.25 4.57
CA GLU A 205 -4.02 -12.00 3.24
C GLU A 205 -4.36 -10.59 2.74
N PHE A 206 -3.37 -9.86 2.29
CA PHE A 206 -3.47 -8.52 1.72
C PHE A 206 -2.88 -8.49 0.33
N TRP A 207 -3.50 -7.74 -0.58
CA TRP A 207 -3.01 -7.50 -1.94
C TRP A 207 -2.86 -6.01 -2.19
N PHE A 208 -1.70 -5.63 -2.69
CA PHE A 208 -1.34 -4.26 -2.99
C PHE A 208 -0.91 -4.18 -4.45
N LEU A 209 -1.54 -3.31 -5.21
CA LEU A 209 -1.18 -3.05 -6.59
C LEU A 209 -0.33 -1.80 -6.68
N GLY A 210 0.86 -1.93 -7.26
CA GLY A 210 1.81 -0.86 -7.45
C GLY A 210 1.67 -0.15 -8.79
N GLY A 211 2.47 0.91 -8.99
CA GLY A 211 2.56 1.64 -10.25
C GLY A 211 1.42 2.66 -10.45
N GLY A 212 1.62 3.89 -10.03
CA GLY A 212 0.64 4.97 -10.16
C GLY A 212 0.78 5.80 -11.44
N ASP A 213 -0.26 6.59 -11.75
CA ASP A 213 -0.30 7.54 -12.86
C ASP A 213 -0.03 6.88 -14.24
N GLY A 214 -0.43 5.61 -14.42
CA GLY A 214 -0.22 4.85 -15.67
C GLY A 214 1.21 4.34 -15.87
N LEU A 215 2.01 4.33 -14.82
CA LEU A 215 3.34 3.72 -14.82
C LEU A 215 3.26 2.23 -14.50
N PRO A 216 4.15 1.40 -15.07
CA PRO A 216 4.24 -0.01 -14.74
C PRO A 216 4.53 -0.25 -13.26
N GLY A 217 3.89 -1.25 -12.69
CA GLY A 217 4.07 -1.69 -11.31
C GLY A 217 4.03 -3.20 -11.18
N ALA A 218 3.95 -3.67 -9.94
CA ALA A 218 3.82 -5.08 -9.62
C ALA A 218 2.71 -5.32 -8.60
N ILE A 219 2.33 -6.58 -8.46
CA ILE A 219 1.40 -7.05 -7.44
C ILE A 219 2.23 -7.50 -6.24
N SER A 220 1.89 -7.03 -5.05
CA SER A 220 2.45 -7.50 -3.80
C SER A 220 1.37 -8.19 -3.00
N ALA A 221 1.63 -9.41 -2.55
CA ALA A 221 0.80 -10.11 -1.59
C ALA A 221 1.50 -10.15 -0.24
N TYR A 222 0.76 -9.97 0.85
CA TYR A 222 1.28 -10.03 2.21
C TYR A 222 0.41 -10.95 3.05
N ASN A 223 1.02 -11.94 3.66
CA ASN A 223 0.38 -12.78 4.68
C ASN A 223 0.82 -12.30 6.07
N ARG A 224 -0.11 -11.72 6.81
CA ARG A 224 0.18 -11.17 8.14
C ARG A 224 0.48 -12.25 9.18
N SER A 225 -0.12 -13.43 9.08
CA SER A 225 0.10 -14.52 10.05
C SER A 225 1.52 -15.07 9.98
N ASP A 226 2.08 -15.14 8.80
CA ASP A 226 3.41 -15.68 8.52
C ASP A 226 4.47 -14.57 8.36
N ASP A 227 4.02 -13.30 8.29
CA ASP A 227 4.84 -12.11 8.01
C ASP A 227 5.62 -12.24 6.69
N GLU A 228 4.98 -12.82 5.67
CA GLU A 228 5.59 -13.11 4.38
C GLU A 228 5.05 -12.20 3.27
N TRP A 229 5.95 -11.69 2.45
CA TRP A 229 5.66 -10.92 1.25
C TRP A 229 6.01 -11.73 0.00
N GLU A 230 5.11 -11.72 -0.98
CA GLU A 230 5.30 -12.28 -2.31
C GLU A 230 5.13 -11.20 -3.36
N TYR A 231 5.87 -11.29 -4.47
CA TYR A 231 5.78 -10.32 -5.56
C TYR A 231 5.52 -11.02 -6.89
N PHE A 232 4.65 -10.41 -7.70
CA PHE A 232 4.28 -10.91 -9.02
C PHE A 232 4.32 -9.78 -10.04
N ASP A 233 4.91 -10.04 -11.20
CA ASP A 233 4.94 -9.12 -12.33
C ASP A 233 4.89 -9.85 -13.68
N SER A 234 4.55 -9.14 -14.77
CA SER A 234 4.35 -9.73 -16.10
C SER A 234 5.62 -10.35 -16.69
N ARG A 235 6.79 -9.99 -16.22
CA ARG A 235 8.09 -10.52 -16.72
C ARG A 235 8.34 -11.93 -16.25
N TRP A 236 7.84 -12.28 -15.06
CA TRP A 236 8.10 -13.56 -14.39
C TRP A 236 6.88 -14.46 -14.35
N ASP A 237 5.69 -13.86 -14.28
CA ASP A 237 4.44 -14.56 -14.03
C ASP A 237 3.60 -14.64 -15.31
N HIS A 238 3.60 -15.82 -15.90
CA HIS A 238 2.81 -16.07 -17.10
C HIS A 238 1.31 -15.93 -16.82
N GLY A 239 0.62 -15.18 -17.66
CA GLY A 239 -0.81 -14.91 -17.52
C GLY A 239 -1.15 -13.53 -16.97
N ILE A 240 -0.16 -12.73 -16.55
CA ILE A 240 -0.30 -11.29 -16.35
C ILE A 240 -0.08 -10.59 -17.69
N ASN A 241 -1.10 -9.89 -18.18
CA ASN A 241 -1.09 -9.29 -19.53
C ASN A 241 -0.81 -7.77 -19.52
N SER A 242 -0.62 -7.17 -18.36
CA SER A 242 -0.33 -5.74 -18.19
C SER A 242 0.28 -5.50 -16.81
N ASP A 243 1.17 -4.52 -16.74
CA ASP A 243 1.78 -4.00 -15.50
C ASP A 243 1.12 -2.70 -15.03
N ILE A 244 0.02 -2.26 -15.66
CA ILE A 244 -0.74 -1.08 -15.27
C ILE A 244 -2.05 -1.55 -14.64
N TYR A 245 -2.20 -1.28 -13.34
CA TYR A 245 -3.27 -1.77 -12.50
C TYR A 245 -4.21 -0.65 -12.06
N TYR A 246 -5.50 -0.97 -11.85
CA TYR A 246 -6.53 -0.03 -11.42
C TYR A 246 -7.39 -0.52 -10.25
N ALA A 247 -7.71 -1.82 -10.19
CA ALA A 247 -8.62 -2.37 -9.21
C ALA A 247 -8.18 -3.77 -8.77
N VAL A 248 -8.47 -4.09 -7.53
CA VAL A 248 -8.32 -5.45 -6.98
C VAL A 248 -9.54 -5.81 -6.16
N ALA A 249 -9.99 -7.06 -6.27
CA ALA A 249 -11.06 -7.63 -5.47
C ALA A 249 -10.82 -9.14 -5.33
N HIS A 250 -11.39 -9.75 -4.31
CA HIS A 250 -11.24 -11.18 -4.09
C HIS A 250 -12.58 -11.92 -3.99
N ASP A 251 -12.55 -13.20 -4.26
CA ASP A 251 -13.53 -14.18 -3.80
C ASP A 251 -12.84 -15.27 -2.98
N ALA A 252 -13.57 -16.29 -2.56
CA ALA A 252 -13.02 -17.37 -1.74
C ALA A 252 -11.83 -18.13 -2.38
N LYS A 253 -11.66 -18.07 -3.71
CA LYS A 253 -10.66 -18.85 -4.45
C LYS A 253 -9.71 -18.00 -5.27
N ASN A 254 -10.15 -16.81 -5.67
CA ASN A 254 -9.43 -16.00 -6.64
C ASN A 254 -9.20 -14.60 -6.11
N VAL A 255 -8.12 -14.00 -6.58
CA VAL A 255 -7.91 -12.55 -6.59
C VAL A 255 -8.11 -12.08 -8.03
N TRP A 256 -8.94 -11.06 -8.19
CA TRP A 256 -9.28 -10.44 -9.46
C TRP A 256 -8.60 -9.09 -9.56
N ILE A 257 -7.92 -8.84 -10.66
CA ILE A 257 -7.11 -7.65 -10.85
C ILE A 257 -7.52 -6.98 -12.16
N GLY A 258 -7.97 -5.74 -12.05
CA GLY A 258 -8.30 -4.89 -13.18
C GLY A 258 -7.05 -4.18 -13.71
N THR A 259 -6.81 -4.30 -15.01
CA THR A 259 -5.63 -3.77 -15.67
C THR A 259 -5.98 -2.87 -16.87
N GLU A 260 -4.97 -2.26 -17.49
CA GLU A 260 -5.11 -1.52 -18.75
C GLU A 260 -5.52 -2.42 -19.92
N ASN A 261 -5.21 -3.72 -19.86
CA ASN A 261 -5.45 -4.68 -20.95
C ASN A 261 -6.47 -5.78 -20.57
N GLY A 262 -7.41 -5.47 -19.67
CA GLY A 262 -8.47 -6.37 -19.28
C GLY A 262 -8.38 -6.83 -17.84
N LEU A 263 -8.85 -8.04 -17.59
CA LEU A 263 -8.94 -8.65 -16.27
C LEU A 263 -7.87 -9.73 -16.11
N VAL A 264 -7.22 -9.76 -14.97
CA VAL A 264 -6.34 -10.85 -14.56
C VAL A 264 -6.97 -11.55 -13.37
N ARG A 265 -7.00 -12.88 -13.37
CA ARG A 265 -7.38 -13.74 -12.27
C ARG A 265 -6.15 -14.46 -11.74
N MET A 266 -5.91 -14.40 -10.45
CA MET A 266 -4.94 -15.23 -9.73
C MET A 266 -5.68 -16.25 -8.87
N ASP A 267 -5.36 -17.53 -8.99
CA ASP A 267 -5.81 -18.55 -8.04
C ASP A 267 -5.04 -18.39 -6.72
N ARG A 268 -5.75 -18.21 -5.61
CA ARG A 268 -5.16 -17.91 -4.29
C ARG A 268 -4.24 -19.02 -3.78
N LYS A 269 -4.50 -20.27 -4.15
CA LYS A 269 -3.76 -21.42 -3.66
C LYS A 269 -2.55 -21.77 -4.53
N SER A 270 -2.75 -21.83 -5.85
CA SER A 270 -1.68 -22.22 -6.78
C SER A 270 -0.82 -21.05 -7.23
N ARG A 271 -1.28 -19.80 -7.02
CA ARG A 271 -0.66 -18.57 -7.53
C ARG A 271 -0.57 -18.54 -9.06
N GLU A 272 -1.40 -19.32 -9.75
CA GLU A 272 -1.48 -19.31 -11.21
C GLU A 272 -2.34 -18.15 -11.71
N PHE A 273 -1.89 -17.52 -12.78
CA PHE A 273 -2.55 -16.38 -13.40
C PHE A 273 -3.23 -16.74 -14.71
N ARG A 274 -4.37 -16.09 -14.97
CA ARG A 274 -5.06 -16.14 -16.25
C ARG A 274 -5.65 -14.78 -16.58
N SER A 275 -5.45 -14.30 -17.82
CA SER A 275 -6.01 -13.04 -18.30
C SER A 275 -7.21 -13.21 -19.20
N TYR A 276 -8.06 -12.19 -19.22
CA TYR A 276 -9.25 -12.06 -20.06
C TYR A 276 -9.27 -10.64 -20.64
N SER A 277 -9.65 -10.51 -21.89
CA SER A 277 -9.62 -9.27 -22.65
C SER A 277 -10.97 -8.98 -23.35
N GLN A 278 -11.01 -7.95 -24.16
CA GLN A 278 -12.16 -7.71 -25.04
C GLN A 278 -12.46 -8.88 -26.00
N PHE A 279 -11.44 -9.64 -26.41
CA PHE A 279 -11.65 -10.83 -27.25
C PHE A 279 -12.42 -11.94 -26.53
N ASP A 280 -12.40 -11.93 -25.20
CA ASP A 280 -13.17 -12.85 -24.35
C ASP A 280 -14.56 -12.30 -24.02
N GLY A 281 -14.87 -11.03 -24.38
CA GLY A 281 -16.19 -10.40 -24.23
C GLY A 281 -16.25 -9.31 -23.14
N ILE A 282 -15.12 -8.83 -22.61
CA ILE A 282 -15.10 -7.65 -21.73
C ILE A 282 -15.46 -6.40 -22.55
N SER A 283 -16.29 -5.50 -22.00
CA SER A 283 -16.83 -4.32 -22.69
C SER A 283 -15.78 -3.27 -23.06
N GLY A 284 -14.68 -3.16 -22.28
CA GLY A 284 -13.59 -2.22 -22.50
C GLY A 284 -12.23 -2.84 -22.16
N ASP A 285 -11.14 -2.25 -22.61
CA ASP A 285 -9.80 -2.75 -22.31
C ASP A 285 -9.38 -2.42 -20.89
N ARG A 286 -9.64 -1.19 -20.43
CA ARG A 286 -9.29 -0.75 -19.10
C ARG A 286 -10.34 -1.18 -18.09
N VAL A 287 -9.98 -2.11 -17.21
CA VAL A 287 -10.83 -2.56 -16.09
C VAL A 287 -10.52 -1.73 -14.85
N THR A 288 -11.49 -0.90 -14.46
CA THR A 288 -11.33 0.13 -13.42
C THR A 288 -12.03 -0.20 -12.11
N ALA A 289 -13.01 -1.12 -12.15
CA ALA A 289 -13.80 -1.52 -10.98
C ALA A 289 -14.14 -3.00 -11.01
N LEU A 290 -14.13 -3.62 -9.85
CA LEU A 290 -14.41 -5.05 -9.67
C LEU A 290 -15.32 -5.24 -8.46
N LEU A 291 -16.43 -5.96 -8.65
CA LEU A 291 -17.40 -6.26 -7.60
C LEU A 291 -17.80 -7.72 -7.63
N PRO A 292 -17.23 -8.57 -6.76
CA PRO A 292 -17.68 -9.95 -6.60
C PRO A 292 -19.09 -10.00 -5.97
N VAL A 293 -20.02 -10.69 -6.62
CA VAL A 293 -21.41 -10.88 -6.15
C VAL A 293 -21.81 -12.33 -6.29
N LYS A 294 -21.75 -13.10 -5.22
CA LYS A 294 -22.01 -14.55 -5.21
C LYS A 294 -21.11 -15.32 -6.20
N ASN A 295 -21.70 -15.79 -7.33
CA ASN A 295 -20.96 -16.54 -8.36
C ASN A 295 -20.61 -15.67 -9.57
N ASN A 296 -20.82 -14.38 -9.49
CA ASN A 296 -20.54 -13.45 -10.57
C ASN A 296 -19.51 -12.40 -10.12
N LEU A 297 -18.68 -11.98 -11.05
CA LEU A 297 -17.87 -10.80 -10.94
C LEU A 297 -18.45 -9.72 -11.85
N ILE A 298 -18.84 -8.59 -11.29
CA ILE A 298 -19.24 -7.43 -12.06
C ILE A 298 -17.97 -6.63 -12.36
N ILE A 299 -17.74 -6.35 -13.63
CA ILE A 299 -16.54 -5.73 -14.14
C ILE A 299 -16.90 -4.35 -14.69
N GLY A 300 -16.40 -3.29 -14.08
CA GLY A 300 -16.49 -1.93 -14.60
C GLY A 300 -15.28 -1.59 -15.46
N THR A 301 -15.54 -0.98 -16.61
CA THR A 301 -14.50 -0.61 -17.58
C THR A 301 -14.65 0.84 -18.04
N ASP A 302 -13.72 1.30 -18.86
CA ASP A 302 -13.78 2.60 -19.55
C ASP A 302 -14.92 2.70 -20.57
N ARG A 303 -15.59 1.59 -20.91
CA ARG A 303 -16.67 1.51 -21.90
C ARG A 303 -17.96 0.90 -21.39
N GLY A 304 -18.06 0.62 -20.10
CA GLY A 304 -19.27 0.09 -19.50
C GLY A 304 -19.04 -1.09 -18.55
N VAL A 305 -20.07 -1.90 -18.38
CA VAL A 305 -20.10 -3.00 -17.41
C VAL A 305 -20.15 -4.34 -18.13
N SER A 306 -19.38 -5.32 -17.65
CA SER A 306 -19.44 -6.72 -18.04
C SER A 306 -19.72 -7.60 -16.82
N VAL A 307 -20.21 -8.82 -17.06
CA VAL A 307 -20.46 -9.80 -16.00
C VAL A 307 -19.73 -11.10 -16.33
N PHE A 308 -18.94 -11.58 -15.40
CA PHE A 308 -18.23 -12.84 -15.50
C PHE A 308 -18.85 -13.88 -14.57
N ASP A 309 -19.20 -15.05 -15.10
CA ASP A 309 -19.65 -16.20 -14.31
C ASP A 309 -18.43 -16.97 -13.79
N ILE A 310 -18.18 -16.85 -12.49
CA ILE A 310 -17.02 -17.47 -11.83
C ILE A 310 -17.05 -19.01 -11.91
N ARG A 311 -18.25 -19.62 -11.92
CA ARG A 311 -18.39 -21.07 -11.98
C ARG A 311 -18.16 -21.64 -13.38
N ARG A 312 -18.62 -20.90 -14.40
CA ARG A 312 -18.47 -21.30 -15.82
C ARG A 312 -17.13 -20.88 -16.40
N ASP A 313 -16.41 -20.04 -15.69
CA ASP A 313 -15.14 -19.44 -16.14
C ASP A 313 -15.30 -18.71 -17.48
N SER A 314 -16.37 -17.94 -17.63
CA SER A 314 -16.70 -17.25 -18.88
C SER A 314 -17.49 -15.98 -18.65
N LEU A 315 -17.33 -15.02 -19.57
CA LEU A 315 -18.15 -13.82 -19.62
C LEU A 315 -19.57 -14.18 -20.11
N TYR A 316 -20.56 -13.46 -19.59
CA TYR A 316 -21.90 -13.48 -20.17
C TYR A 316 -21.85 -12.81 -21.55
N ASP A 317 -22.66 -13.33 -22.48
CA ASP A 317 -22.76 -12.76 -23.83
C ASP A 317 -23.17 -11.28 -23.75
N ALA A 318 -22.43 -10.42 -24.45
CA ALA A 318 -22.59 -8.97 -24.48
C ALA A 318 -23.95 -8.49 -25.05
N ASN A 319 -24.80 -9.42 -25.53
CA ASN A 319 -26.16 -9.13 -25.97
C ASN A 319 -27.18 -8.93 -24.84
N THR A 320 -26.75 -9.01 -23.57
CA THR A 320 -27.59 -8.57 -22.46
C THR A 320 -27.51 -7.06 -22.38
N ASP A 321 -28.67 -6.38 -22.43
CA ASP A 321 -28.86 -4.93 -22.35
C ASP A 321 -28.36 -4.27 -21.05
N ILE A 322 -27.32 -4.85 -20.41
CA ILE A 322 -26.69 -4.32 -19.19
C ILE A 322 -25.60 -3.28 -19.53
N MET A 323 -25.57 -2.83 -20.76
CA MET A 323 -24.58 -1.81 -21.17
C MET A 323 -24.92 -0.46 -20.56
N LEU A 324 -24.06 0.02 -19.68
CA LEU A 324 -23.95 1.41 -19.31
C LEU A 324 -22.75 1.99 -20.10
N PRO A 325 -22.92 2.67 -21.24
CA PRO A 325 -21.81 3.10 -22.08
C PRO A 325 -21.11 4.35 -21.46
N ARG A 326 -20.47 4.15 -20.34
CA ARG A 326 -19.81 5.18 -19.53
C ARG A 326 -18.53 4.64 -18.93
N ILE A 327 -17.65 5.53 -18.52
CA ILE A 327 -16.52 5.19 -17.69
C ILE A 327 -17.06 4.82 -16.32
N ILE A 328 -16.76 3.61 -15.87
CA ILE A 328 -17.11 3.13 -14.54
C ILE A 328 -15.89 3.31 -13.66
N TYR A 329 -15.97 4.15 -12.64
CA TYR A 329 -14.88 4.36 -11.70
C TYR A 329 -14.93 3.38 -10.53
N ASP A 330 -16.14 3.03 -10.07
CA ASP A 330 -16.33 2.10 -8.96
C ASP A 330 -17.72 1.46 -8.99
N LEU A 331 -17.86 0.34 -8.28
CA LEU A 331 -19.08 -0.45 -8.19
C LEU A 331 -19.38 -0.79 -6.74
N ALA A 332 -20.64 -0.64 -6.32
CA ALA A 332 -21.08 -1.05 -5.00
C ALA A 332 -22.38 -1.88 -5.06
N LYS A 333 -22.52 -2.76 -4.08
CA LYS A 333 -23.72 -3.62 -3.95
C LYS A 333 -24.57 -3.15 -2.77
N GLY A 334 -25.86 -2.89 -3.04
CA GLY A 334 -26.92 -2.88 -2.03
C GLY A 334 -27.61 -4.25 -1.90
N ASP A 335 -28.78 -4.29 -1.30
CA ASP A 335 -29.53 -5.55 -1.08
C ASP A 335 -29.83 -6.30 -2.39
N SER A 336 -30.44 -5.61 -3.35
CA SER A 336 -30.83 -6.16 -4.67
C SER A 336 -30.47 -5.20 -5.81
N VAL A 337 -29.63 -4.23 -5.57
CA VAL A 337 -29.26 -3.19 -6.52
C VAL A 337 -27.75 -3.09 -6.60
N ILE A 338 -27.24 -3.00 -7.82
CA ILE A 338 -25.84 -2.63 -8.09
C ILE A 338 -25.81 -1.14 -8.39
N TYR A 339 -24.85 -0.44 -7.82
CA TYR A 339 -24.60 0.97 -8.06
C TYR A 339 -23.27 1.11 -8.79
N ALA A 340 -23.21 2.07 -9.71
CA ALA A 340 -22.01 2.41 -10.47
C ALA A 340 -21.69 3.90 -10.28
N ALA A 341 -20.46 4.18 -9.87
CA ALA A 341 -19.86 5.51 -9.89
C ALA A 341 -19.30 5.78 -11.29
N THR A 342 -19.67 6.90 -11.89
CA THR A 342 -19.35 7.21 -13.28
C THR A 342 -18.95 8.67 -13.48
N ASP A 343 -18.50 9.00 -14.70
CA ASP A 343 -18.24 10.35 -15.20
C ASP A 343 -19.48 11.27 -15.21
N LEU A 344 -20.66 10.72 -15.07
CA LEU A 344 -21.93 11.47 -15.01
C LEU A 344 -22.73 11.25 -13.71
N GLY A 345 -22.07 10.89 -12.63
CA GLY A 345 -22.70 10.64 -11.33
C GLY A 345 -23.00 9.15 -11.11
N ILE A 346 -24.05 8.86 -10.33
CA ILE A 346 -24.34 7.51 -9.87
C ILE A 346 -25.48 6.90 -10.66
N PHE A 347 -25.29 5.67 -11.11
CA PHE A 347 -26.33 4.85 -11.74
C PHE A 347 -26.65 3.64 -10.87
N SER A 348 -27.85 3.12 -11.00
CA SER A 348 -28.35 1.94 -10.28
C SER A 348 -28.95 0.93 -11.24
N LEU A 349 -28.73 -0.36 -10.99
CA LEU A 349 -29.33 -1.50 -11.70
C LEU A 349 -29.92 -2.46 -10.68
N VAL A 350 -31.19 -2.79 -10.81
CA VAL A 350 -31.80 -3.87 -10.03
C VAL A 350 -31.17 -5.20 -10.49
N TRP A 351 -30.67 -6.01 -9.58
CA TRP A 351 -30.05 -7.28 -9.92
C TRP A 351 -30.99 -8.19 -10.68
N GLY A 352 -30.57 -8.65 -11.85
CA GLY A 352 -31.39 -9.41 -12.78
C GLY A 352 -32.27 -8.55 -13.70
N GLY A 353 -32.23 -7.24 -13.57
CA GLY A 353 -32.83 -6.29 -14.54
C GLY A 353 -31.88 -6.01 -15.70
N SER A 354 -32.36 -5.27 -16.68
CA SER A 354 -31.63 -4.91 -17.90
C SER A 354 -31.38 -3.40 -18.06
N GLU A 355 -31.94 -2.56 -17.19
CA GLU A 355 -31.91 -1.10 -17.38
C GLU A 355 -31.20 -0.40 -16.22
N TRP A 356 -30.14 0.34 -16.54
CA TRP A 356 -29.49 1.26 -15.62
C TRP A 356 -30.29 2.56 -15.50
N LYS A 357 -30.53 2.98 -14.27
CA LYS A 357 -31.22 4.24 -13.96
C LYS A 357 -30.28 5.19 -13.25
N ARG A 358 -30.16 6.39 -13.77
CA ARG A 358 -29.41 7.45 -13.08
C ARG A 358 -30.13 7.86 -11.80
N ILE A 359 -29.40 7.94 -10.70
CA ILE A 359 -29.92 8.54 -9.46
C ILE A 359 -29.94 10.04 -9.64
N LEU A 360 -31.15 10.59 -9.66
CA LEU A 360 -31.38 12.03 -9.76
C LEU A 360 -31.74 12.53 -8.38
N LEU A 361 -30.90 13.41 -7.83
CA LEU A 361 -31.26 14.21 -6.66
C LEU A 361 -31.57 15.63 -7.10
N ASP A 362 -32.42 16.33 -6.32
CA ASP A 362 -32.70 17.78 -6.47
C ASP A 362 -31.46 18.64 -6.14
N SER A 363 -30.29 18.05 -6.06
CA SER A 363 -29.02 18.70 -5.78
C SER A 363 -28.13 18.68 -7.03
N PRO A 364 -27.54 19.81 -7.42
CA PRO A 364 -26.59 19.88 -8.52
C PRO A 364 -25.36 19.00 -8.30
N HIS A 365 -25.02 18.68 -7.04
CA HIS A 365 -23.82 17.94 -6.63
C HIS A 365 -23.76 16.47 -7.06
N LEU A 366 -24.82 15.86 -7.56
CA LEU A 366 -24.79 14.49 -8.10
C LEU A 366 -24.73 14.42 -9.64
N ARG A 367 -24.41 15.53 -10.27
CA ARG A 367 -24.21 15.58 -11.73
C ARG A 367 -22.74 15.57 -12.12
N ALA A 368 -21.84 15.70 -11.14
CA ALA A 368 -20.40 15.66 -11.32
C ALA A 368 -19.85 14.23 -11.30
N GLU A 369 -18.60 14.08 -11.65
CA GLU A 369 -17.89 12.82 -11.58
C GLU A 369 -17.87 12.26 -10.15
N VAL A 370 -18.16 10.97 -10.03
CA VAL A 370 -18.09 10.21 -8.77
C VAL A 370 -17.00 9.16 -8.93
N TYR A 371 -15.99 9.21 -8.08
CA TYR A 371 -14.80 8.36 -8.19
C TYR A 371 -14.96 7.06 -7.43
N GLN A 372 -15.61 7.10 -6.24
CA GLN A 372 -15.82 5.90 -5.44
C GLN A 372 -17.17 5.94 -4.72
N ILE A 373 -17.76 4.75 -4.54
CA ILE A 373 -19.03 4.57 -3.83
C ILE A 373 -18.96 3.38 -2.88
N GLN A 374 -19.66 3.48 -1.77
CA GLN A 374 -19.85 2.37 -0.83
C GLN A 374 -21.28 2.38 -0.32
N VAL A 375 -21.89 1.20 -0.17
CA VAL A 375 -23.22 1.05 0.44
C VAL A 375 -23.09 0.31 1.76
N VAL A 376 -23.56 0.96 2.82
CA VAL A 376 -23.63 0.36 4.16
C VAL A 376 -25.08 0.50 4.64
N ASP A 377 -25.73 -0.59 4.91
CA ASP A 377 -27.16 -0.67 5.23
C ASP A 377 -28.04 0.02 4.17
N SER A 378 -28.69 1.12 4.53
CA SER A 378 -29.52 1.91 3.62
C SER A 378 -28.90 3.24 3.21
N LEU A 379 -27.60 3.42 3.46
CA LEU A 379 -26.86 4.63 3.12
C LEU A 379 -25.87 4.33 2.00
N LEU A 380 -25.90 5.17 0.98
CA LEU A 380 -24.89 5.21 -0.07
C LEU A 380 -23.97 6.37 0.24
N TYR A 381 -22.70 6.09 0.31
CA TYR A 381 -21.62 7.06 0.49
C TYR A 381 -20.91 7.19 -0.85
N SER A 382 -20.53 8.40 -1.20
CA SER A 382 -19.76 8.65 -2.42
C SER A 382 -18.76 9.78 -2.23
N VAL A 383 -17.63 9.65 -2.93
CA VAL A 383 -16.63 10.70 -3.08
C VAL A 383 -16.47 11.02 -4.55
N GLY A 384 -16.33 12.30 -4.88
CA GLY A 384 -16.20 12.77 -6.25
C GLY A 384 -15.75 14.22 -6.33
N GLU A 385 -15.93 14.82 -7.48
CA GLU A 385 -15.50 16.19 -7.79
C GLU A 385 -16.09 17.22 -6.80
N ASP A 386 -17.35 17.06 -6.40
CA ASP A 386 -18.05 17.99 -5.50
C ASP A 386 -17.77 17.77 -4.00
N GLY A 387 -17.08 16.68 -3.63
CA GLY A 387 -16.80 16.33 -2.24
C GLY A 387 -17.37 14.96 -1.84
N VAL A 388 -17.93 14.88 -0.62
CA VAL A 388 -18.49 13.63 -0.08
C VAL A 388 -20.00 13.77 0.07
N ILE A 389 -20.74 12.78 -0.41
CA ILE A 389 -22.19 12.73 -0.34
C ILE A 389 -22.63 11.48 0.40
N ILE A 390 -23.52 11.64 1.36
CA ILE A 390 -24.23 10.55 2.03
C ILE A 390 -25.70 10.61 1.58
N LEU A 391 -26.16 9.57 0.91
CA LEU A 391 -27.53 9.45 0.41
C LEU A 391 -28.28 8.32 1.14
N ASN A 392 -29.40 8.66 1.75
CA ASN A 392 -30.31 7.63 2.26
C ASN A 392 -31.13 7.05 1.11
N LEU A 393 -30.92 5.77 0.80
CA LEU A 393 -31.54 5.09 -0.33
C LEU A 393 -33.05 4.84 -0.19
N ARG A 394 -33.61 4.97 1.05
CA ARG A 394 -35.05 4.82 1.30
C ARG A 394 -35.78 6.14 1.20
N SER A 395 -35.25 7.19 1.81
CA SER A 395 -35.89 8.51 1.86
C SER A 395 -35.45 9.44 0.73
N MET A 396 -34.37 9.11 0.02
CA MET A 396 -33.69 9.95 -0.96
C MET A 396 -33.16 11.27 -0.38
N ALA A 397 -33.09 11.38 0.94
CA ALA A 397 -32.47 12.53 1.60
C ALA A 397 -30.95 12.42 1.50
N SER A 398 -30.28 13.52 1.18
CA SER A 398 -28.83 13.58 1.06
C SER A 398 -28.21 14.58 2.02
N ARG A 399 -26.99 14.29 2.42
CA ARG A 399 -26.09 15.19 3.11
C ARG A 399 -24.81 15.35 2.28
N VAL A 400 -24.42 16.60 2.07
CA VAL A 400 -23.25 16.93 1.24
C VAL A 400 -22.20 17.60 2.11
N PHE A 401 -20.97 17.12 2.02
CA PHE A 401 -19.78 17.76 2.54
C PHE A 401 -19.02 18.33 1.34
N ASP A 402 -19.29 19.58 1.06
CA ASP A 402 -18.78 20.28 -0.12
C ASP A 402 -17.27 20.41 -0.09
N ARG A 403 -16.63 20.13 -1.23
CA ARG A 403 -15.17 20.12 -1.41
C ARG A 403 -14.53 21.44 -1.04
N ASN A 404 -15.16 22.57 -1.41
CA ASN A 404 -14.56 23.89 -1.23
C ASN A 404 -14.61 24.33 0.23
N SER A 405 -15.74 24.08 0.90
CA SER A 405 -15.97 24.52 2.27
C SER A 405 -15.32 23.60 3.30
N VAL A 406 -15.41 22.28 3.10
CA VAL A 406 -14.94 21.29 4.09
C VAL A 406 -13.49 20.90 3.85
N PHE A 407 -13.13 20.60 2.61
CA PHE A 407 -11.84 20.03 2.25
C PHE A 407 -10.84 21.04 1.68
N LYS A 408 -11.18 22.34 1.70
CA LYS A 408 -10.33 23.46 1.23
C LYS A 408 -9.80 23.24 -0.20
N ASN A 409 -10.67 22.80 -1.09
CA ASN A 409 -10.37 22.46 -2.48
C ASN A 409 -9.37 21.28 -2.67
N ALA A 410 -9.21 20.41 -1.69
CA ALA A 410 -8.41 19.20 -1.86
C ALA A 410 -9.04 18.29 -2.92
N ASP A 411 -8.21 17.72 -3.78
CA ASP A 411 -8.65 16.66 -4.69
C ASP A 411 -8.79 15.37 -3.88
N LEU A 412 -10.03 14.90 -3.77
CA LEU A 412 -10.39 13.67 -3.07
C LEU A 412 -10.38 12.52 -4.08
N THR A 413 -9.82 11.39 -3.70
CA THR A 413 -9.59 10.25 -4.61
C THR A 413 -10.23 8.96 -4.14
N THR A 414 -10.32 8.74 -2.84
CA THR A 414 -10.74 7.48 -2.26
C THR A 414 -11.51 7.67 -0.96
N MET A 415 -12.35 6.69 -0.63
CA MET A 415 -13.18 6.72 0.58
C MET A 415 -13.34 5.31 1.14
N LEU A 416 -13.48 5.24 2.46
CA LEU A 416 -13.83 4.02 3.19
C LEU A 416 -14.85 4.35 4.27
N VAL A 417 -15.88 3.54 4.40
CA VAL A 417 -16.75 3.50 5.58
C VAL A 417 -16.45 2.19 6.32
N HIS A 418 -15.82 2.32 7.47
CA HIS A 418 -15.41 1.19 8.32
C HIS A 418 -15.85 1.45 9.76
N ASP A 419 -16.58 0.51 10.36
CA ASP A 419 -17.15 0.63 11.72
C ASP A 419 -17.89 1.97 11.99
N ASN A 420 -18.72 2.39 11.03
CA ASN A 420 -19.44 3.67 11.03
C ASN A 420 -18.55 4.93 11.06
N VAL A 421 -17.28 4.79 10.78
CA VAL A 421 -16.36 5.93 10.59
C VAL A 421 -16.14 6.13 9.11
N ILE A 422 -16.23 7.39 8.66
CA ILE A 422 -15.96 7.75 7.27
C ILE A 422 -14.53 8.25 7.18
N TRP A 423 -13.76 7.62 6.30
CA TRP A 423 -12.41 7.97 5.93
C TRP A 423 -12.40 8.46 4.48
N VAL A 424 -11.65 9.52 4.21
CA VAL A 424 -11.51 10.05 2.86
C VAL A 424 -10.06 10.38 2.61
N GLY A 425 -9.53 9.90 1.50
CA GLY A 425 -8.18 10.16 1.04
C GLY A 425 -8.16 11.13 -0.14
N GLY A 426 -7.07 11.85 -0.26
CA GLY A 426 -6.83 12.77 -1.38
C GLY A 426 -5.38 13.24 -1.44
N VAL A 427 -5.13 14.30 -2.20
CA VAL A 427 -3.77 14.84 -2.39
C VAL A 427 -3.23 15.59 -1.16
N SER A 428 -4.08 15.87 -0.17
CA SER A 428 -3.73 16.68 0.99
C SER A 428 -3.70 15.89 2.30
N GLY A 429 -3.80 14.57 2.26
CA GLY A 429 -3.78 13.70 3.42
C GLY A 429 -5.03 12.84 3.56
N LEU A 430 -5.18 12.26 4.74
CA LEU A 430 -6.30 11.41 5.12
C LEU A 430 -7.26 12.20 6.03
N TYR A 431 -8.55 12.14 5.74
CA TYR A 431 -9.58 12.77 6.53
C TYR A 431 -10.43 11.72 7.23
N ARG A 432 -10.80 11.97 8.49
CA ARG A 432 -11.73 11.18 9.29
C ARG A 432 -12.89 12.02 9.75
N TYR A 433 -14.11 11.56 9.51
CA TYR A 433 -15.31 12.23 10.00
C TYR A 433 -15.63 11.82 11.43
N ASN A 434 -15.79 12.83 12.29
CA ASN A 434 -16.28 12.66 13.66
C ASN A 434 -17.77 12.98 13.71
N SER A 435 -18.62 11.95 13.75
CA SER A 435 -20.07 12.11 13.76
C SER A 435 -20.61 12.76 15.06
N ARG A 436 -19.87 12.67 16.17
CA ARG A 436 -20.29 13.27 17.47
C ARG A 436 -20.10 14.78 17.49
N LYS A 437 -19.03 15.28 16.86
CA LYS A 437 -18.69 16.71 16.78
C LYS A 437 -19.11 17.35 15.47
N ASP A 438 -19.58 16.57 14.53
CA ASP A 438 -19.93 16.98 13.19
C ASP A 438 -18.79 17.73 12.46
N ASN A 439 -17.57 17.21 12.60
CA ASN A 439 -16.39 17.80 11.99
C ASN A 439 -15.46 16.73 11.38
N TRP A 440 -14.53 17.21 10.55
CA TRP A 440 -13.48 16.41 9.92
C TRP A 440 -12.15 16.68 10.58
N TYR A 441 -11.43 15.62 10.94
CA TYR A 441 -10.02 15.67 11.34
C TYR A 441 -9.16 15.26 10.13
N ARG A 442 -8.02 15.95 9.93
CA ARG A 442 -7.10 15.67 8.85
C ARG A 442 -5.78 15.14 9.39
N TYR A 443 -5.41 13.93 8.98
CA TYR A 443 -4.11 13.33 9.23
C TYR A 443 -3.13 13.68 8.12
N THR A 444 -1.91 13.99 8.51
CA THR A 444 -0.81 14.42 7.65
C THR A 444 0.46 13.65 7.97
N THR A 445 1.57 13.99 7.31
CA THR A 445 2.88 13.42 7.65
C THR A 445 3.35 13.78 9.07
N ASN A 446 2.84 14.85 9.65
CA ASN A 446 3.13 15.18 11.05
C ASN A 446 2.44 14.25 12.06
N ASP A 447 1.42 13.53 11.63
CA ASP A 447 0.68 12.56 12.43
C ASP A 447 1.26 11.14 12.30
N GLY A 448 2.12 10.90 11.31
CA GLY A 448 2.72 9.59 11.01
C GLY A 448 2.30 8.99 9.64
N LEU A 449 1.47 9.68 8.87
CA LEU A 449 1.15 9.26 7.50
C LEU A 449 2.41 9.39 6.63
N ILE A 450 2.75 8.36 5.83
CA ILE A 450 4.00 8.35 5.07
C ILE A 450 4.03 9.34 3.91
N SER A 451 2.87 9.64 3.30
CA SER A 451 2.70 10.66 2.27
C SER A 451 1.32 11.28 2.31
N LEU A 452 1.21 12.54 1.89
CA LEU A 452 -0.07 13.25 1.81
C LEU A 452 -0.97 12.75 0.67
N ARG A 453 -0.40 12.18 -0.40
CA ARG A 453 -1.18 11.70 -1.54
C ARG A 453 -1.68 10.29 -1.26
N VAL A 454 -2.90 10.18 -0.76
CA VAL A 454 -3.59 8.93 -0.47
C VAL A 454 -4.28 8.45 -1.73
N ARG A 455 -4.04 7.19 -2.11
CA ARG A 455 -4.56 6.53 -3.32
C ARG A 455 -5.68 5.55 -3.02
N SER A 456 -5.54 4.80 -1.94
CA SER A 456 -6.47 3.73 -1.57
C SER A 456 -6.55 3.56 -0.06
N ILE A 457 -7.68 3.06 0.45
CA ILE A 457 -7.91 2.87 1.88
C ILE A 457 -8.69 1.58 2.07
N ILE A 458 -8.24 0.71 2.97
CA ILE A 458 -9.00 -0.47 3.41
C ILE A 458 -9.05 -0.54 4.94
N GLY A 459 -10.11 -1.14 5.47
CA GLY A 459 -10.31 -1.35 6.90
C GLY A 459 -9.98 -2.78 7.33
N ASP A 460 -9.37 -2.92 8.50
CA ASP A 460 -8.98 -4.19 9.09
C ASP A 460 -9.14 -4.12 10.61
N GLY A 461 -10.35 -4.29 11.10
CA GLY A 461 -10.68 -4.18 12.53
C GLY A 461 -10.26 -2.84 13.11
N ASP A 462 -9.36 -2.86 14.11
CA ASP A 462 -8.85 -1.64 14.76
C ASP A 462 -7.86 -0.85 13.90
N TYR A 463 -7.56 -1.31 12.70
CA TYR A 463 -6.59 -0.70 11.80
C TYR A 463 -7.25 -0.18 10.51
N VAL A 464 -6.65 0.87 9.97
CA VAL A 464 -6.87 1.34 8.61
C VAL A 464 -5.54 1.29 7.87
N TRP A 465 -5.55 0.65 6.71
CA TRP A 465 -4.40 0.59 5.80
C TRP A 465 -4.59 1.63 4.71
N ILE A 466 -3.58 2.43 4.50
CA ILE A 466 -3.61 3.61 3.63
C ILE A 466 -2.52 3.46 2.58
N GLY A 467 -2.90 3.20 1.34
CA GLY A 467 -2.01 3.22 0.18
C GLY A 467 -1.74 4.65 -0.26
N THR A 468 -0.47 4.99 -0.43
CA THR A 468 -0.01 6.31 -0.83
C THR A 468 0.95 6.24 -2.00
N GLU A 469 1.40 7.38 -2.53
CA GLU A 469 2.46 7.45 -3.55
C GLU A 469 3.88 7.09 -3.02
N ARG A 470 4.03 6.85 -1.70
CA ARG A 470 5.33 6.56 -1.05
C ARG A 470 5.32 5.35 -0.15
N GLY A 471 4.38 4.46 -0.35
CA GLY A 471 4.21 3.24 0.43
C GLY A 471 2.86 3.14 1.09
N ILE A 472 2.79 2.25 2.05
CA ILE A 472 1.59 1.90 2.81
C ILE A 472 1.77 2.40 4.23
N SER A 473 0.77 3.09 4.79
CA SER A 473 0.68 3.35 6.23
C SER A 473 -0.41 2.48 6.84
N ARG A 474 -0.09 1.76 7.90
CA ARG A 474 -1.06 1.08 8.76
C ARG A 474 -1.27 1.95 10.00
N PHE A 475 -2.51 2.33 10.26
CA PHE A 475 -2.88 3.19 11.38
C PHE A 475 -3.83 2.48 12.32
N ARG A 476 -3.44 2.33 13.61
CA ARG A 476 -4.32 1.85 14.67
C ARG A 476 -5.25 2.96 15.11
N TRP A 477 -6.43 3.03 14.49
CA TRP A 477 -7.36 4.13 14.66
C TRP A 477 -8.27 4.00 15.88
N ASN A 478 -8.56 2.76 16.32
CA ASN A 478 -9.51 2.46 17.40
C ASN A 478 -8.78 2.16 18.71
N ASP A 479 -8.09 3.17 19.27
CA ASP A 479 -7.45 3.09 20.58
C ASP A 479 -8.21 3.94 21.59
N PHE A 480 -8.77 3.29 22.64
CA PHE A 480 -9.61 3.94 23.65
C PHE A 480 -8.86 4.95 24.53
N ASP A 481 -7.56 4.81 24.67
CA ASP A 481 -6.73 5.67 25.51
C ASP A 481 -6.28 6.94 24.75
N ARG A 482 -6.59 7.05 23.48
CA ARG A 482 -6.12 8.14 22.63
C ARG A 482 -7.15 9.27 22.50
N SER A 483 -6.70 10.51 22.61
CA SER A 483 -7.53 11.71 22.58
C SER A 483 -7.54 12.46 21.24
N ASP A 484 -6.82 12.02 20.22
CA ASP A 484 -6.78 12.66 18.89
C ASP A 484 -8.16 12.79 18.25
N TRP A 485 -9.05 11.83 18.47
CA TRP A 485 -10.44 11.86 18.02
C TRP A 485 -11.38 12.68 18.92
N LEU A 486 -10.87 13.20 20.06
CA LEU A 486 -11.60 14.11 20.93
C LEU A 486 -11.34 15.58 20.59
N GLN A 487 -10.36 15.89 19.75
CA GLN A 487 -10.05 17.22 19.26
C GLN A 487 -10.82 17.50 17.96
#